data_b5251078e1b968177ce742f2931be275
#
_entry.id   b5251078e1b968177ce742f2931be275
#
_cell.length_a   1.000
_cell.length_b   1.000
_cell.length_c   1.000
_cell.angle_alpha   90.00
_cell.angle_beta   90.00
_cell.angle_gamma   90.00
#
_symmetry.space_group_name_H-M   'P 1'
#
loop_
_entity.id
_entity.type
_entity.pdbx_description
1 polymer ?
#
loop_
_entity_poly.entity_id
_entity_poly.type
_entity_poly.pdbx_seq_one_letter_code
_entity_poly.pdbx_strand_id
1 'polypeptide(L)'
;MRTVPCTDTIEYQPAIMSLHPQVLPLAVTSLGESGSIIKLPEKAVNRYGRTVPVIAFSSQTFRGKSNLTDIILPQSIERLPRGAFAGCSGLKRITIPRKVKTIKEGTFAGCRQLEDVYYEGTKEEWNRINLVHCKDETEFGELISGTPVQEVKAERMLNIPGNEAIFSANIHFLCKLSG
;
A
#
# COMPACT_ATOMS: atom_id res chain seq x y z
N MET A 1 15.05 -9.70 18.02
CA MET A 1 14.97 -8.58 17.05
C MET A 1 13.92 -7.59 17.56
N ARG A 2 14.33 -6.37 17.85
CA ARG A 2 13.41 -5.36 18.37
C ARG A 2 12.68 -4.72 17.17
N THR A 3 11.39 -4.99 17.05
CA THR A 3 10.49 -4.15 16.23
C THR A 3 10.42 -2.79 16.90
N VAL A 4 11.12 -1.81 16.36
CA VAL A 4 10.94 -0.41 16.78
C VAL A 4 9.61 0.04 16.18
N PRO A 5 8.61 0.40 17.00
CA PRO A 5 7.41 1.04 16.46
C PRO A 5 7.85 2.40 15.92
N CYS A 6 7.77 2.58 14.62
CA CYS A 6 8.11 3.82 13.93
C CYS A 6 7.00 4.86 14.14
N THR A 7 6.69 5.22 15.40
CA THR A 7 5.58 6.12 15.71
C THR A 7 5.97 7.60 15.70
N ASP A 8 7.25 7.92 15.89
CA ASP A 8 7.65 9.31 16.13
C ASP A 8 8.04 10.09 14.86
N THR A 9 8.09 9.45 13.70
CA THR A 9 8.54 10.06 12.45
C THR A 9 7.57 9.88 11.27
N ILE A 10 6.33 9.47 11.55
CA ILE A 10 5.32 9.28 10.51
C ILE A 10 4.49 10.56 10.37
N GLU A 11 4.49 11.13 9.17
CA GLU A 11 3.63 12.26 8.83
C GLU A 11 2.32 11.78 8.24
N TYR A 12 1.24 12.49 8.59
CA TYR A 12 -0.10 12.16 8.18
C TYR A 12 -0.83 13.36 7.60
N GLN A 13 -1.70 13.11 6.62
CA GLN A 13 -2.65 14.08 6.09
C GLN A 13 -4.07 13.47 6.07
N PRO A 14 -5.13 14.30 6.05
CA PRO A 14 -6.49 13.82 5.81
C PRO A 14 -6.56 13.07 4.47
N ALA A 15 -7.08 11.85 4.48
CA ALA A 15 -7.17 11.02 3.28
C ALA A 15 -8.31 11.44 2.35
N ILE A 16 -9.29 12.18 2.87
CA ILE A 16 -10.46 12.67 2.12
C ILE A 16 -10.84 14.07 2.58
N MET A 17 -11.48 14.84 1.71
CA MET A 17 -12.06 16.14 2.06
C MET A 17 -13.48 15.91 2.58
N SER A 18 -13.82 16.50 3.74
CA SER A 18 -15.16 16.42 4.32
C SER A 18 -15.48 17.65 5.15
N LEU A 19 -16.77 17.88 5.35
CA LEU A 19 -17.31 18.94 6.21
C LEU A 19 -17.00 18.71 7.72
N HIS A 20 -16.60 17.50 8.10
CA HIS A 20 -16.26 17.13 9.48
C HIS A 20 -14.80 16.69 9.61
N PRO A 21 -13.82 17.62 9.59
CA PRO A 21 -12.39 17.30 9.57
C PRO A 21 -11.90 16.54 10.82
N GLN A 22 -12.64 16.61 11.92
CA GLN A 22 -12.25 15.98 13.19
C GLN A 22 -12.26 14.45 13.19
N VAL A 23 -13.00 13.82 12.27
CA VAL A 23 -13.16 12.37 12.18
C VAL A 23 -12.63 11.78 10.87
N LEU A 24 -11.94 12.61 10.07
CA LEU A 24 -11.38 12.15 8.80
C LEU A 24 -10.30 11.08 9.00
N PRO A 25 -10.34 10.01 8.21
CA PRO A 25 -9.25 9.06 8.18
C PRO A 25 -7.96 9.70 7.64
N LEU A 26 -6.83 9.12 7.98
CA LEU A 26 -5.51 9.63 7.64
C LEU A 26 -4.85 8.85 6.52
N ALA A 27 -4.02 9.55 5.76
CA ALA A 27 -3.04 8.98 4.84
C ALA A 27 -1.63 9.25 5.37
N VAL A 28 -0.75 8.26 5.28
CA VAL A 28 0.67 8.42 5.57
C VAL A 28 1.32 9.12 4.37
N THR A 29 1.99 10.23 4.60
CA THR A 29 2.65 11.01 3.54
C THR A 29 4.16 10.90 3.56
N SER A 30 4.75 10.75 4.73
CA SER A 30 6.20 10.61 4.89
C SER A 30 6.51 9.65 6.03
N LEU A 31 7.66 9.01 5.90
CA LEU A 31 8.33 8.26 6.96
C LEU A 31 9.71 8.87 7.13
N GLY A 32 10.09 9.21 8.35
CA GLY A 32 11.44 9.63 8.68
C GLY A 32 12.48 8.51 8.44
N GLU A 33 13.59 8.55 9.15
CA GLU A 33 14.55 7.46 9.13
C GLU A 33 13.89 6.20 9.66
N SER A 34 13.60 5.28 8.75
CA SER A 34 12.90 4.04 9.06
C SER A 34 13.89 2.88 9.10
N GLY A 35 13.66 1.96 10.04
CA GLY A 35 14.38 0.69 10.06
C GLY A 35 14.10 -0.16 8.83
N SER A 36 14.74 -1.32 8.76
CA SER A 36 14.56 -2.28 7.66
C SER A 36 13.18 -2.96 7.66
N ILE A 37 12.48 -2.96 8.79
CA ILE A 37 11.16 -3.57 8.96
C ILE A 37 10.17 -2.48 9.38
N ILE A 38 9.13 -2.27 8.59
CA ILE A 38 8.10 -1.28 8.85
C ILE A 38 6.74 -1.96 9.02
N LYS A 39 6.05 -1.63 10.11
CA LYS A 39 4.65 -1.93 10.29
C LYS A 39 3.89 -0.62 10.40
N LEU A 40 3.07 -0.31 9.39
CA LEU A 40 2.19 0.86 9.47
C LEU A 40 1.09 0.64 10.51
N PRO A 41 0.74 1.65 11.31
CA PRO A 41 -0.31 1.54 12.31
C PRO A 41 -1.70 1.48 11.66
N GLU A 42 -2.62 0.75 12.28
CA GLU A 42 -4.03 0.70 11.87
C GLU A 42 -4.76 2.03 12.11
N LYS A 43 -4.32 2.76 13.12
CA LYS A 43 -4.92 4.02 13.56
C LYS A 43 -3.83 5.00 13.99
N ALA A 44 -4.10 6.28 13.84
CA ALA A 44 -3.23 7.35 14.33
C ALA A 44 -4.05 8.48 14.92
N VAL A 45 -3.40 9.32 15.73
CA VAL A 45 -4.03 10.49 16.33
C VAL A 45 -3.92 11.66 15.35
N ASN A 46 -5.07 12.25 14.99
CA ASN A 46 -5.09 13.42 14.12
C ASN A 46 -4.78 14.72 14.90
N ARG A 47 -4.67 15.84 14.18
CA ARG A 47 -4.39 17.17 14.76
C ARG A 47 -5.43 17.65 15.79
N TYR A 48 -6.58 17.01 15.90
CA TYR A 48 -7.63 17.31 16.86
C TYR A 48 -7.60 16.38 18.07
N GLY A 49 -6.55 15.56 18.23
CA GLY A 49 -6.41 14.61 19.34
C GLY A 49 -7.30 13.37 19.23
N ARG A 50 -7.93 13.10 18.08
CA ARG A 50 -8.80 11.95 17.88
C ARG A 50 -8.07 10.82 17.20
N THR A 51 -8.27 9.61 17.68
CA THR A 51 -7.77 8.38 17.05
C THR A 51 -8.66 8.02 15.87
N VAL A 52 -8.09 8.02 14.67
CA VAL A 52 -8.78 7.74 13.40
C VAL A 52 -8.02 6.67 12.60
N PRO A 53 -8.69 5.93 11.69
CA PRO A 53 -8.01 4.91 10.89
C PRO A 53 -7.03 5.54 9.89
N VAL A 54 -5.94 4.79 9.61
CA VAL A 54 -5.01 5.05 8.51
C VAL A 54 -5.47 4.22 7.32
N ILE A 55 -5.98 4.86 6.27
CA ILE A 55 -6.60 4.18 5.12
C ILE A 55 -5.83 4.31 3.81
N ALA A 56 -4.79 5.12 3.78
CA ALA A 56 -3.99 5.35 2.58
C ALA A 56 -2.54 5.70 2.93
N PHE A 57 -1.69 5.69 1.94
CA PHE A 57 -0.35 6.27 1.98
C PHE A 57 0.01 6.83 0.59
N SER A 58 0.92 7.80 0.57
CA SER A 58 1.32 8.45 -0.66
C SER A 58 2.32 7.60 -1.47
N SER A 59 2.42 7.84 -2.77
CA SER A 59 3.41 7.22 -3.64
C SER A 59 4.86 7.51 -3.23
N GLN A 60 5.07 8.58 -2.47
CA GLN A 60 6.40 8.98 -2.01
C GLN A 60 6.79 8.36 -0.67
N THR A 61 5.83 7.79 0.06
CA THR A 61 6.03 7.29 1.44
C THR A 61 7.18 6.28 1.54
N PHE A 62 7.25 5.33 0.60
CA PHE A 62 8.28 4.27 0.61
C PHE A 62 9.27 4.36 -0.55
N ARG A 63 9.01 5.23 -1.53
CA ARG A 63 9.80 5.30 -2.75
C ARG A 63 11.29 5.46 -2.47
N GLY A 64 12.11 4.59 -3.09
CA GLY A 64 13.57 4.64 -3.00
C GLY A 64 14.17 4.18 -1.67
N LYS A 65 13.35 3.64 -0.73
CA LYS A 65 13.86 3.11 0.54
C LYS A 65 14.54 1.75 0.32
N SER A 66 15.80 1.78 -0.12
CA SER A 66 16.57 0.58 -0.44
C SER A 66 16.94 -0.28 0.78
N ASN A 67 16.92 0.30 1.98
CA ASN A 67 17.16 -0.39 3.25
C ASN A 67 15.91 -1.13 3.79
N LEU A 68 14.72 -0.87 3.22
CA LEU A 68 13.48 -1.54 3.61
C LEU A 68 13.51 -2.99 3.15
N THR A 69 13.38 -3.93 4.08
CA THR A 69 13.35 -5.38 3.81
C THR A 69 11.96 -5.98 3.97
N ASP A 70 11.18 -5.48 4.91
CA ASP A 70 9.87 -6.01 5.25
C ASP A 70 8.87 -4.88 5.48
N ILE A 71 7.65 -5.06 4.98
CA ILE A 71 6.56 -4.14 5.25
C ILE A 71 5.25 -4.86 5.53
N ILE A 72 4.55 -4.38 6.56
CA ILE A 72 3.22 -4.83 6.93
C ILE A 72 2.27 -3.64 6.81
N LEU A 73 1.29 -3.76 5.89
CA LEU A 73 0.27 -2.75 5.65
C LEU A 73 -0.92 -2.93 6.59
N PRO A 74 -1.59 -1.83 7.02
CA PRO A 74 -2.77 -1.91 7.87
C PRO A 74 -3.98 -2.46 7.11
N GLN A 75 -4.90 -3.10 7.84
CA GLN A 75 -6.10 -3.77 7.32
C GLN A 75 -7.08 -2.85 6.59
N SER A 76 -6.95 -1.56 6.80
CA SER A 76 -7.80 -0.51 6.22
C SER A 76 -7.37 -0.05 4.83
N ILE A 77 -6.19 -0.47 4.34
CA ILE A 77 -5.70 -0.11 3.01
C ILE A 77 -6.48 -0.87 1.93
N GLU A 78 -7.05 -0.12 0.99
CA GLU A 78 -7.78 -0.68 -0.16
C GLU A 78 -7.06 -0.51 -1.49
N ARG A 79 -6.06 0.39 -1.55
CA ARG A 79 -5.33 0.71 -2.79
C ARG A 79 -3.84 0.85 -2.54
N LEU A 80 -3.02 0.28 -3.44
CA LEU A 80 -1.59 0.54 -3.48
C LEU A 80 -1.32 1.59 -4.55
N PRO A 81 -0.77 2.77 -4.17
CA PRO A 81 -0.55 3.89 -5.09
C PRO A 81 0.50 3.57 -6.16
N ARG A 82 0.48 4.33 -7.25
CA ARG A 82 1.49 4.26 -8.31
C ARG A 82 2.89 4.47 -7.75
N GLY A 83 3.80 3.55 -8.06
CA GLY A 83 5.20 3.66 -7.65
C GLY A 83 5.44 3.64 -6.14
N ALA A 84 4.48 3.18 -5.34
CA ALA A 84 4.54 3.26 -3.88
C ALA A 84 5.81 2.65 -3.28
N PHE A 85 6.28 1.53 -3.80
CA PHE A 85 7.51 0.85 -3.40
C PHE A 85 8.59 0.95 -4.48
N ALA A 86 8.43 1.85 -5.45
CA ALA A 86 9.40 1.97 -6.53
C ALA A 86 10.82 2.27 -6.00
N GLY A 87 11.79 1.47 -6.41
CA GLY A 87 13.18 1.59 -5.95
C GLY A 87 13.47 1.04 -4.56
N CYS A 88 12.52 0.34 -3.91
CA CYS A 88 12.78 -0.41 -2.68
C CYS A 88 13.55 -1.69 -3.03
N SER A 89 14.81 -1.55 -3.46
CA SER A 89 15.61 -2.66 -3.99
C SER A 89 15.93 -3.74 -2.96
N GLY A 90 15.88 -3.42 -1.67
CA GLY A 90 16.09 -4.37 -0.56
C GLY A 90 14.82 -5.06 -0.06
N LEU A 91 13.64 -4.67 -0.58
CA LEU A 91 12.36 -5.21 -0.13
C LEU A 91 12.25 -6.70 -0.48
N LYS A 92 12.18 -7.54 0.55
CA LYS A 92 12.10 -9.00 0.44
C LYS A 92 10.68 -9.52 0.69
N ARG A 93 9.97 -8.93 1.64
CA ARG A 93 8.66 -9.39 2.08
C ARG A 93 7.68 -8.25 2.23
N ILE A 94 6.45 -8.49 1.76
CA ILE A 94 5.34 -7.57 1.96
C ILE A 94 4.10 -8.32 2.43
N THR A 95 3.41 -7.78 3.45
CA THR A 95 2.08 -8.25 3.85
C THR A 95 1.03 -7.28 3.32
N ILE A 96 0.16 -7.81 2.44
CA ILE A 96 -0.92 -7.07 1.77
C ILE A 96 -2.25 -7.48 2.41
N PRO A 97 -3.01 -6.53 2.95
CA PRO A 97 -4.28 -6.84 3.60
C PRO A 97 -5.35 -7.26 2.58
N ARG A 98 -6.31 -8.08 3.07
CA ARG A 98 -7.43 -8.60 2.27
C ARG A 98 -8.29 -7.53 1.58
N LYS A 99 -8.34 -6.32 2.17
CA LYS A 99 -9.13 -5.21 1.63
C LYS A 99 -8.54 -4.56 0.40
N VAL A 100 -7.30 -4.85 0.03
CA VAL A 100 -6.69 -4.29 -1.18
C VAL A 100 -7.44 -4.80 -2.40
N LYS A 101 -7.98 -3.86 -3.17
CA LYS A 101 -8.74 -4.08 -4.41
C LYS A 101 -8.00 -3.60 -5.64
N THR A 102 -7.02 -2.70 -5.46
CA THR A 102 -6.33 -2.05 -6.58
C THR A 102 -4.84 -1.92 -6.30
N ILE A 103 -4.03 -2.31 -7.29
CA ILE A 103 -2.59 -2.08 -7.32
C ILE A 103 -2.30 -1.29 -8.60
N LYS A 104 -1.75 -0.09 -8.44
CA LYS A 104 -1.44 0.77 -9.58
C LYS A 104 -0.12 0.37 -10.26
N GLU A 105 0.09 0.87 -11.47
CA GLU A 105 1.33 0.61 -12.22
C GLU A 105 2.58 1.05 -11.46
N GLY A 106 3.68 0.34 -11.70
CA GLY A 106 4.98 0.68 -11.13
C GLY A 106 5.07 0.57 -9.60
N THR A 107 4.00 0.09 -8.93
CA THR A 107 3.97 -0.03 -7.46
C THR A 107 5.22 -0.73 -6.92
N PHE A 108 5.70 -1.77 -7.61
CA PHE A 108 6.88 -2.56 -7.22
C PHE A 108 8.07 -2.40 -8.17
N ALA A 109 8.11 -1.31 -8.95
CA ALA A 109 9.20 -1.07 -9.89
C ALA A 109 10.56 -1.04 -9.18
N GLY A 110 11.49 -1.90 -9.61
CA GLY A 110 12.83 -1.97 -9.01
C GLY A 110 12.91 -2.67 -7.65
N CYS A 111 11.86 -3.35 -7.19
CA CYS A 111 11.89 -4.24 -6.02
C CYS A 111 12.58 -5.57 -6.38
N ARG A 112 13.89 -5.52 -6.62
CA ARG A 112 14.65 -6.65 -7.20
C ARG A 112 14.80 -7.86 -6.28
N GLN A 113 14.61 -7.66 -4.97
CA GLN A 113 14.75 -8.70 -3.95
C GLN A 113 13.40 -9.16 -3.38
N LEU A 114 12.27 -8.81 -4.04
CA LEU A 114 10.97 -9.25 -3.55
C LEU A 114 10.80 -10.76 -3.77
N GLU A 115 10.82 -11.50 -2.68
CA GLU A 115 10.75 -12.96 -2.64
C GLU A 115 9.36 -13.45 -2.26
N ASP A 116 8.76 -12.84 -1.22
CA ASP A 116 7.52 -13.32 -0.63
C ASP A 116 6.46 -12.21 -0.51
N VAL A 117 5.26 -12.52 -0.95
CA VAL A 117 4.07 -11.69 -0.78
C VAL A 117 3.07 -12.45 0.07
N TYR A 118 2.77 -11.93 1.25
CA TYR A 118 1.76 -12.48 2.15
C TYR A 118 0.45 -11.74 1.95
N TYR A 119 -0.52 -12.39 1.32
CA TYR A 119 -1.85 -11.85 1.14
C TYR A 119 -2.81 -12.40 2.20
N GLU A 120 -3.49 -11.52 2.93
CA GLU A 120 -4.37 -11.88 4.04
C GLU A 120 -5.78 -12.30 3.61
N GLY A 121 -5.96 -12.71 2.36
CA GLY A 121 -7.17 -13.21 1.76
C GLY A 121 -6.97 -14.53 1.04
N THR A 122 -7.97 -14.91 0.25
CA THR A 122 -7.96 -16.13 -0.56
C THR A 122 -7.31 -15.89 -1.92
N LYS A 123 -6.98 -16.98 -2.62
CA LYS A 123 -6.48 -16.92 -4.01
C LYS A 123 -7.49 -16.30 -4.96
N GLU A 124 -8.78 -16.56 -4.75
CA GLU A 124 -9.86 -16.02 -5.57
C GLU A 124 -9.99 -14.51 -5.38
N GLU A 125 -9.78 -14.00 -4.15
CA GLU A 125 -9.77 -12.56 -3.86
C GLU A 125 -8.55 -11.89 -4.45
N TRP A 126 -7.38 -12.51 -4.36
CA TRP A 126 -6.16 -12.04 -5.01
C TRP A 126 -6.35 -11.86 -6.52
N ASN A 127 -6.94 -12.85 -7.18
CA ASN A 127 -7.21 -12.81 -8.62
C ASN A 127 -8.24 -11.75 -9.04
N ARG A 128 -8.97 -11.15 -8.09
CA ARG A 128 -9.91 -10.05 -8.32
C ARG A 128 -9.29 -8.67 -8.10
N ILE A 129 -8.04 -8.60 -7.66
CA ILE A 129 -7.36 -7.33 -7.50
C ILE A 129 -7.17 -6.69 -8.87
N ASN A 130 -7.66 -5.45 -9.01
CA ASN A 130 -7.51 -4.68 -10.25
C ASN A 130 -6.10 -4.12 -10.33
N LEU A 131 -5.41 -4.43 -11.43
CA LEU A 131 -4.17 -3.76 -11.78
C LEU A 131 -4.49 -2.61 -12.72
N VAL A 132 -4.15 -1.41 -12.31
CA VAL A 132 -4.54 -0.18 -13.00
C VAL A 132 -3.33 0.48 -13.63
N HIS A 133 -3.42 0.74 -14.93
CA HIS A 133 -2.52 1.59 -15.68
C HIS A 133 -3.15 2.98 -15.80
N CYS A 134 -2.57 3.97 -15.11
CA CYS A 134 -3.06 5.35 -15.15
C CYS A 134 -2.26 6.14 -16.17
N LYS A 135 -2.93 6.64 -17.21
CA LYS A 135 -2.24 7.46 -18.21
C LYS A 135 -2.01 8.90 -17.75
N ASP A 136 -2.86 9.52 -16.94
CA ASP A 136 -2.76 10.95 -16.66
C ASP A 136 -3.57 11.43 -15.44
N GLU A 137 -3.37 10.96 -14.23
CA GLU A 137 -4.07 11.57 -13.09
C GLU A 137 -3.21 11.78 -11.85
N THR A 138 -3.36 12.96 -11.26
CA THR A 138 -2.76 13.32 -9.99
C THR A 138 -3.37 12.49 -8.87
N GLU A 139 -2.56 11.94 -8.03
CA GLU A 139 -2.88 10.95 -6.99
C GLU A 139 -4.05 11.34 -6.04
N PHE A 140 -4.29 12.63 -5.88
CA PHE A 140 -5.38 13.18 -5.08
C PHE A 140 -6.71 13.35 -5.83
N GLY A 141 -6.70 13.46 -7.14
CA GLY A 141 -7.92 13.63 -7.96
C GLY A 141 -8.83 12.41 -7.94
N GLU A 142 -8.27 11.21 -7.88
CA GLU A 142 -9.05 9.96 -7.87
C GLU A 142 -9.85 9.71 -6.58
N LEU A 143 -9.36 10.16 -5.42
CA LEU A 143 -10.11 10.06 -4.16
C LEU A 143 -11.34 10.97 -4.13
N ILE A 144 -11.37 12.00 -4.99
CA ILE A 144 -12.41 13.05 -4.98
C ILE A 144 -13.39 12.88 -6.15
N SER A 145 -12.95 12.40 -7.31
CA SER A 145 -13.75 12.50 -8.56
C SER A 145 -14.64 11.29 -8.85
N GLY A 146 -14.42 10.14 -8.23
CA GLY A 146 -15.22 8.92 -8.47
C GLY A 146 -15.24 8.46 -9.94
N THR A 147 -14.30 8.92 -10.77
CA THR A 147 -14.22 8.57 -12.20
C THR A 147 -13.89 7.10 -12.37
N PRO A 148 -14.63 6.36 -13.20
CA PRO A 148 -14.35 4.96 -13.45
C PRO A 148 -13.04 4.83 -14.21
N VAL A 149 -12.05 4.22 -13.56
CA VAL A 149 -10.79 3.83 -14.18
C VAL A 149 -11.06 2.62 -15.07
N GLN A 150 -10.52 2.61 -16.30
CA GLN A 150 -10.64 1.45 -17.18
C GLN A 150 -9.97 0.23 -16.53
N GLU A 151 -10.80 -0.75 -16.15
CA GLU A 151 -10.35 -2.01 -15.58
C GLU A 151 -9.62 -2.85 -16.63
N VAL A 152 -8.40 -3.22 -16.33
CA VAL A 152 -7.63 -4.17 -17.14
C VAL A 152 -7.88 -5.56 -16.57
N LYS A 153 -8.52 -6.44 -17.35
CA LYS A 153 -8.81 -7.83 -16.94
C LYS A 153 -7.53 -8.63 -16.64
N ALA A 154 -7.64 -9.60 -15.74
CA ALA A 154 -6.56 -10.41 -15.18
C ALA A 154 -5.60 -11.07 -16.23
N GLU A 155 -6.06 -11.38 -17.43
CA GLU A 155 -5.25 -11.93 -18.52
C GLU A 155 -4.22 -10.95 -19.10
N ARG A 156 -4.36 -9.64 -18.82
CA ARG A 156 -3.39 -8.60 -19.18
C ARG A 156 -2.45 -8.21 -18.03
N MET A 157 -2.56 -8.88 -16.88
CA MET A 157 -1.80 -8.58 -15.67
C MET A 157 -0.28 -8.69 -15.85
N LEU A 158 0.19 -9.53 -16.74
CA LEU A 158 1.61 -9.76 -17.02
C LEU A 158 2.31 -8.59 -17.74
N ASN A 159 1.56 -7.59 -18.20
CA ASN A 159 2.08 -6.50 -19.03
C ASN A 159 1.94 -5.10 -18.43
N ILE A 160 1.69 -4.97 -17.12
CA ILE A 160 1.69 -3.67 -16.48
C ILE A 160 3.10 -3.31 -16.06
N PRO A 161 3.72 -2.28 -16.68
CA PRO A 161 5.11 -1.95 -16.42
C PRO A 161 5.40 -1.66 -14.96
N GLY A 162 6.50 -2.21 -14.45
CA GLY A 162 6.98 -1.94 -13.10
C GLY A 162 6.28 -2.70 -11.98
N ASN A 163 5.51 -3.76 -12.30
CA ASN A 163 4.95 -4.68 -11.30
C ASN A 163 5.46 -6.11 -11.48
N GLU A 164 6.48 -6.30 -12.28
CA GLU A 164 7.05 -7.62 -12.58
C GLU A 164 7.49 -8.36 -11.31
N ALA A 165 8.02 -7.62 -10.33
CA ALA A 165 8.53 -8.19 -9.09
C ALA A 165 7.44 -8.95 -8.30
N ILE A 166 6.21 -8.42 -8.25
CA ILE A 166 5.12 -9.08 -7.51
C ILE A 166 4.65 -10.37 -8.17
N PHE A 167 4.79 -10.48 -9.50
CA PHE A 167 4.42 -11.70 -10.24
C PHE A 167 5.49 -12.77 -10.19
N SER A 168 6.73 -12.39 -9.93
CA SER A 168 7.86 -13.31 -9.76
C SER A 168 7.99 -13.82 -8.33
N ALA A 169 7.35 -13.16 -7.37
CA ALA A 169 7.40 -13.51 -5.96
C ALA A 169 6.50 -14.70 -5.61
N ASN A 170 6.85 -15.39 -4.52
CA ASN A 170 6.00 -16.44 -3.94
C ASN A 170 4.82 -15.78 -3.22
N ILE A 171 3.58 -16.11 -3.63
CA ILE A 171 2.39 -15.57 -3.00
C ILE A 171 1.84 -16.56 -1.99
N HIS A 172 1.82 -16.14 -0.73
CA HIS A 172 1.30 -16.89 0.40
C HIS A 172 -0.07 -16.36 0.79
N PHE A 173 -1.07 -17.22 0.82
CA PHE A 173 -2.43 -16.86 1.22
C PHE A 173 -2.62 -17.13 2.71
N LEU A 174 -2.77 -16.08 3.50
CA LEU A 174 -3.00 -16.16 4.94
C LEU A 174 -4.51 -16.26 5.21
N CYS A 175 -5.16 -17.33 4.76
CA CYS A 175 -6.52 -17.60 5.18
C CYS A 175 -6.52 -17.87 6.69
N LYS A 176 -7.06 -16.96 7.51
CA LYS A 176 -7.53 -17.34 8.83
C LYS A 176 -8.68 -18.31 8.59
N LEU A 177 -8.42 -19.61 8.75
CA LEU A 177 -9.47 -20.59 8.92
C LEU A 177 -10.27 -20.10 10.11
N SER A 178 -11.49 -19.62 9.85
CA SER A 178 -12.46 -19.31 10.88
C SER A 178 -12.74 -20.64 11.56
N GLY A 179 -12.14 -20.82 12.72
CA GLY A 179 -12.54 -21.87 13.63
C GLY A 179 -13.88 -21.51 14.26
#